data_5b6a75235ee63a618fcb7757c25d6379
#
_entry.id   5b6a75235ee63a618fcb7757c25d6379
#
_cell.length_a   1.000
_cell.length_b   1.000
_cell.length_c   1.000
_cell.angle_alpha   90.00
_cell.angle_beta   90.00
_cell.angle_gamma   90.00
#
_symmetry.space_group_name_H-M   'P 1'
#
loop_
_entity.id
_entity.type
_entity.pdbx_description
1 polymer ?
#
loop_
_entity_poly.entity_id
_entity_poly.type
_entity_poly.pdbx_seq_one_letter_code
_entity_poly.pdbx_strand_id
1 'polypeptide(L)'
;NNASTFPEQTFTIDRTNPVIEVTMDGQAANGSYYAQDRTATIKVTEHNFDAGRIEVRGTAADNGQTTVFPALSGWTTDGDVHMATISFVTDGNYAFTVDAMDEAGNAAVQSSTSEFVIDKTEPVIEISGIENDSANNDVVMPVVQFSDTNYNEGAVTIELSGANHGIVHYDGVFAQTENGQTFTFSDFAHEQDVDDIYTLTARETDFAGNETEQSITFSVNRFGSVYVLDDSLKEIEGTYIKKPIDVVLTETNVDSLSMDTIKITVSANGEPKNLSEGTDYTITSV
;
A
#
# COMPACT_ATOMS: atom_id res chain seq x y z
N ASN A 1 -20.00 73.56 -49.57
CA ASN A 1 -20.56 72.68 -48.52
C ASN A 1 -19.46 71.69 -48.12
N ASN A 2 -18.87 71.95 -46.96
CA ASN A 2 -17.98 70.98 -46.30
C ASN A 2 -18.87 70.07 -45.46
N ALA A 3 -19.15 68.86 -45.97
CA ALA A 3 -19.79 67.80 -45.16
C ALA A 3 -18.65 67.09 -44.42
N SER A 4 -18.60 67.24 -43.11
CA SER A 4 -17.78 66.39 -42.26
C SER A 4 -18.60 65.17 -41.89
N THR A 5 -18.12 63.98 -42.18
CA THR A 5 -18.71 62.72 -41.73
C THR A 5 -18.16 62.41 -40.36
N PHE A 6 -19.02 62.17 -39.38
CA PHE A 6 -18.64 61.61 -38.07
C PHE A 6 -18.33 60.13 -38.29
N PRO A 7 -17.17 59.66 -37.88
CA PRO A 7 -16.85 58.23 -37.98
C PRO A 7 -17.83 57.40 -37.14
N GLU A 8 -18.22 56.26 -37.69
CA GLU A 8 -19.06 55.30 -36.96
C GLU A 8 -18.34 54.85 -35.66
N GLN A 9 -19.08 54.83 -34.55
CA GLN A 9 -18.62 54.35 -33.29
C GLN A 9 -19.41 53.08 -32.96
N THR A 10 -18.74 52.00 -32.66
CA THR A 10 -19.33 50.73 -32.21
C THR A 10 -19.04 50.51 -30.74
N PHE A 11 -20.01 49.97 -30.04
CA PHE A 11 -19.85 49.53 -28.66
C PHE A 11 -20.73 48.29 -28.44
N THR A 12 -20.30 47.43 -27.51
CA THR A 12 -21.03 46.24 -27.11
C THR A 12 -21.65 46.45 -25.73
N ILE A 13 -22.88 46.01 -25.52
CA ILE A 13 -23.54 45.93 -24.22
C ILE A 13 -23.65 44.44 -23.91
N ASP A 14 -22.96 44.01 -22.87
CA ASP A 14 -23.05 42.65 -22.36
C ASP A 14 -23.50 42.67 -20.89
N ARG A 15 -24.45 41.82 -20.56
CA ARG A 15 -25.03 41.64 -19.23
C ARG A 15 -25.07 40.17 -18.81
N THR A 16 -24.44 39.31 -19.59
CA THR A 16 -24.39 37.88 -19.36
C THR A 16 -23.17 37.57 -18.46
N ASN A 17 -23.38 36.83 -17.39
CA ASN A 17 -22.28 36.40 -16.55
C ASN A 17 -21.61 35.16 -17.14
N PRO A 18 -20.29 35.04 -17.09
CA PRO A 18 -19.58 33.80 -17.40
C PRO A 18 -20.10 32.64 -16.54
N VAL A 19 -20.07 31.44 -17.10
CA VAL A 19 -20.43 30.20 -16.38
C VAL A 19 -19.16 29.34 -16.24
N ILE A 20 -18.80 28.99 -15.01
CA ILE A 20 -17.65 28.14 -14.69
C ILE A 20 -18.15 26.74 -14.36
N GLU A 21 -17.55 25.74 -15.01
CA GLU A 21 -17.67 24.33 -14.67
C GLU A 21 -16.27 23.77 -14.40
N VAL A 22 -16.08 23.13 -13.23
CA VAL A 22 -14.85 22.42 -12.88
C VAL A 22 -15.14 20.94 -12.78
N THR A 23 -14.44 20.14 -13.55
CA THR A 23 -14.54 18.68 -13.48
C THR A 23 -13.17 18.10 -13.14
N MET A 24 -13.17 17.08 -12.29
CA MET A 24 -11.97 16.35 -11.89
C MET A 24 -12.05 14.94 -12.45
N ASP A 25 -10.96 14.45 -13.02
CA ASP A 25 -10.82 13.04 -13.38
C ASP A 25 -10.45 12.18 -12.18
N GLY A 26 -10.31 10.86 -12.42
CA GLY A 26 -9.89 9.88 -11.42
C GLY A 26 -11.00 9.45 -10.47
N GLN A 27 -10.77 8.33 -9.82
CA GLN A 27 -11.63 7.75 -8.81
C GLN A 27 -10.89 7.68 -7.49
N ALA A 28 -11.47 8.19 -6.42
CA ALA A 28 -10.90 8.07 -5.09
C ALA A 28 -10.88 6.61 -4.63
N ALA A 29 -9.80 6.22 -3.98
CA ALA A 29 -9.72 4.94 -3.28
C ALA A 29 -10.56 4.98 -1.99
N ASN A 30 -10.45 6.10 -1.26
CA ASN A 30 -11.21 6.33 -0.03
C ASN A 30 -11.49 7.83 0.12
N GLY A 31 -12.77 8.22 0.12
CA GLY A 31 -13.18 9.62 0.32
C GLY A 31 -12.54 10.56 -0.69
N SER A 32 -11.51 11.31 -0.28
CA SER A 32 -10.80 12.27 -1.10
C SER A 32 -9.34 11.87 -1.41
N TYR A 33 -8.94 10.63 -1.16
CA TYR A 33 -7.59 10.12 -1.38
C TYR A 33 -7.46 9.39 -2.72
N TYR A 34 -6.37 9.63 -3.43
CA TYR A 34 -6.12 9.12 -4.78
C TYR A 34 -4.68 8.61 -4.92
N ALA A 35 -4.51 7.36 -5.33
CA ALA A 35 -3.20 6.75 -5.63
C ALA A 35 -2.71 7.05 -7.06
N GLN A 36 -3.23 8.08 -7.72
CA GLN A 36 -2.87 8.40 -9.11
C GLN A 36 -2.91 9.90 -9.36
N ASP A 37 -2.22 10.31 -10.43
CA ASP A 37 -2.29 11.68 -10.94
C ASP A 37 -3.74 12.07 -11.22
N ARG A 38 -4.05 13.36 -11.04
CA ARG A 38 -5.36 13.92 -11.34
C ARG A 38 -5.26 15.12 -12.25
N THR A 39 -6.31 15.33 -13.04
CA THR A 39 -6.46 16.52 -13.88
C THR A 39 -7.79 17.21 -13.57
N ALA A 40 -7.72 18.49 -13.26
CA ALA A 40 -8.89 19.36 -13.28
C ALA A 40 -9.07 19.94 -14.68
N THR A 41 -10.28 19.84 -15.22
CA THR A 41 -10.67 20.59 -16.42
C THR A 41 -11.56 21.75 -16.00
N ILE A 42 -11.11 22.97 -16.27
CA ILE A 42 -11.85 24.20 -16.06
C ILE A 42 -12.45 24.60 -17.40
N LYS A 43 -13.77 24.68 -17.42
CA LYS A 43 -14.56 25.13 -18.59
C LYS A 43 -15.25 26.43 -18.22
N VAL A 44 -15.00 27.46 -19.04
CA VAL A 44 -15.70 28.75 -18.95
C VAL A 44 -16.52 28.94 -20.22
N THR A 45 -17.82 29.18 -20.06
CA THR A 45 -18.71 29.50 -21.18
C THR A 45 -18.99 31.00 -21.15
N GLU A 46 -18.43 31.71 -22.14
CA GLU A 46 -18.54 33.18 -22.25
C GLU A 46 -18.17 33.66 -23.66
N HIS A 47 -19.00 34.56 -24.22
CA HIS A 47 -18.74 35.14 -25.53
C HIS A 47 -17.62 36.20 -25.52
N ASN A 48 -17.62 37.06 -24.49
CA ASN A 48 -16.61 38.10 -24.27
C ASN A 48 -15.55 37.67 -23.29
N PHE A 49 -14.96 36.48 -23.55
CA PHE A 49 -13.96 35.85 -22.71
C PHE A 49 -12.64 36.61 -22.72
N ASP A 50 -12.09 36.84 -21.52
CA ASP A 50 -10.74 37.34 -21.32
C ASP A 50 -9.97 36.38 -20.36
N ALA A 51 -9.00 35.64 -20.91
CA ALA A 51 -8.15 34.73 -20.14
C ALA A 51 -7.38 35.44 -19.01
N GLY A 52 -7.07 36.73 -19.14
CA GLY A 52 -6.40 37.52 -18.13
C GLY A 52 -7.26 37.89 -16.92
N ARG A 53 -8.57 37.63 -17.01
CA ARG A 53 -9.55 37.83 -15.94
C ARG A 53 -10.06 36.54 -15.30
N ILE A 54 -9.44 35.42 -15.65
CA ILE A 54 -9.68 34.16 -14.97
C ILE A 54 -8.63 34.00 -13.88
N GLU A 55 -9.06 33.85 -12.66
CA GLU A 55 -8.17 33.68 -11.51
C GLU A 55 -8.37 32.32 -10.86
N VAL A 56 -7.30 31.53 -10.79
CA VAL A 56 -7.25 30.30 -10.03
C VAL A 56 -6.41 30.52 -8.77
N ARG A 57 -7.03 30.34 -7.61
CA ARG A 57 -6.34 30.40 -6.32
C ARG A 57 -6.34 29.00 -5.72
N GLY A 58 -5.15 28.43 -5.55
CA GLY A 58 -5.00 27.07 -5.04
C GLY A 58 -4.04 27.02 -3.85
N THR A 59 -4.26 26.00 -3.02
CA THR A 59 -3.36 25.57 -1.97
C THR A 59 -2.78 24.22 -2.32
N ALA A 60 -1.50 24.02 -2.02
CA ALA A 60 -0.80 22.75 -2.12
C ALA A 60 0.09 22.58 -0.89
N ALA A 61 0.01 21.42 -0.26
CA ALA A 61 0.85 21.09 0.89
C ALA A 61 1.22 19.60 0.83
N ASP A 62 2.43 19.28 1.23
CA ASP A 62 2.91 17.93 1.40
C ASP A 62 3.45 17.78 2.82
N ASN A 63 3.01 16.75 3.54
CA ASN A 63 3.39 16.49 4.93
C ASN A 63 3.34 17.76 5.81
N GLY A 64 2.25 18.53 5.67
CA GLY A 64 2.05 19.79 6.41
C GLY A 64 2.90 20.99 5.95
N GLN A 65 3.77 20.83 4.95
CA GLN A 65 4.58 21.88 4.39
C GLN A 65 3.94 22.43 3.11
N THR A 66 3.82 23.76 3.00
CA THR A 66 3.30 24.41 1.79
C THR A 66 4.23 24.14 0.59
N THR A 67 3.66 23.68 -0.51
CA THR A 67 4.32 23.43 -1.78
C THR A 67 3.78 24.34 -2.88
N VAL A 68 4.35 24.22 -4.09
CA VAL A 68 3.92 25.03 -5.23
C VAL A 68 2.65 24.43 -5.82
N PHE A 69 1.58 25.24 -5.89
CA PHE A 69 0.35 24.83 -6.59
C PHE A 69 0.61 24.68 -8.10
N PRO A 70 0.11 23.62 -8.76
CA PRO A 70 0.33 23.40 -10.19
C PRO A 70 -0.21 24.54 -11.06
N ALA A 71 0.49 24.81 -12.15
CA ALA A 71 0.11 25.87 -13.07
C ALA A 71 -1.11 25.48 -13.95
N LEU A 72 -1.93 26.48 -14.26
CA LEU A 72 -2.98 26.35 -15.29
C LEU A 72 -2.35 26.22 -16.67
N SER A 73 -2.88 25.34 -17.51
CA SER A 73 -2.50 25.22 -18.93
C SER A 73 -2.92 26.46 -19.73
N GLY A 74 -2.48 26.55 -20.98
CA GLY A 74 -3.05 27.49 -21.95
C GLY A 74 -4.53 27.16 -22.21
N TRP A 75 -5.32 28.19 -22.54
CA TRP A 75 -6.73 28.07 -22.92
C TRP A 75 -6.88 27.55 -24.36
N THR A 76 -7.85 26.69 -24.57
CA THR A 76 -8.38 26.29 -25.88
C THR A 76 -9.79 26.83 -26.03
N THR A 77 -10.16 27.23 -27.26
CA THR A 77 -11.45 27.88 -27.51
C THR A 77 -12.21 27.16 -28.64
N ASP A 78 -13.49 26.89 -28.39
CA ASP A 78 -14.45 26.40 -29.39
C ASP A 78 -15.76 27.20 -29.25
N GLY A 79 -15.94 28.21 -30.10
CA GLY A 79 -17.02 29.19 -29.99
C GLY A 79 -16.94 29.95 -28.66
N ASP A 80 -18.00 29.89 -27.85
CA ASP A 80 -18.10 30.55 -26.54
C ASP A 80 -17.60 29.66 -25.42
N VAL A 81 -17.05 28.48 -25.74
CA VAL A 81 -16.52 27.54 -24.75
C VAL A 81 -15.00 27.61 -24.70
N HIS A 82 -14.46 27.88 -23.53
CA HIS A 82 -13.03 28.00 -23.26
C HIS A 82 -12.64 26.97 -22.21
N MET A 83 -11.57 26.21 -22.48
CA MET A 83 -11.11 25.14 -21.58
C MET A 83 -9.63 25.27 -21.27
N ALA A 84 -9.26 25.04 -20.02
CA ALA A 84 -7.90 24.88 -19.55
C ALA A 84 -7.84 23.75 -18.52
N THR A 85 -6.64 23.24 -18.26
CA THR A 85 -6.44 22.13 -17.32
C THR A 85 -5.39 22.47 -16.27
N ILE A 86 -5.51 21.80 -15.11
CA ILE A 86 -4.48 21.79 -14.07
C ILE A 86 -4.16 20.32 -13.82
N SER A 87 -2.87 19.93 -13.95
CA SER A 87 -2.41 18.57 -13.71
C SER A 87 -1.73 18.48 -12.35
N PHE A 88 -2.22 17.61 -11.50
CA PHE A 88 -1.70 17.30 -10.16
C PHE A 88 -0.95 15.98 -10.26
N VAL A 89 0.39 16.06 -10.28
CA VAL A 89 1.30 14.93 -10.56
C VAL A 89 2.27 14.61 -9.41
N THR A 90 2.16 15.33 -8.31
CA THR A 90 2.96 15.10 -7.09
C THR A 90 2.06 14.74 -5.94
N ASP A 91 2.60 14.00 -4.99
CA ASP A 91 1.89 13.71 -3.75
C ASP A 91 1.65 15.00 -2.97
N GLY A 92 0.52 15.08 -2.27
CA GLY A 92 0.15 16.26 -1.50
C GLY A 92 -1.34 16.49 -1.37
N ASN A 93 -1.69 17.47 -0.54
CA ASN A 93 -3.05 17.93 -0.26
C ASN A 93 -3.33 19.16 -1.12
N TYR A 94 -4.45 19.16 -1.82
CA TYR A 94 -4.82 20.18 -2.76
C TYR A 94 -6.25 20.68 -2.56
N ALA A 95 -6.44 22.00 -2.73
CA ALA A 95 -7.74 22.62 -2.91
C ALA A 95 -7.59 23.86 -3.78
N PHE A 96 -8.61 24.24 -4.54
CA PHE A 96 -8.57 25.47 -5.31
C PHE A 96 -9.96 26.06 -5.58
N THR A 97 -9.94 27.34 -5.95
CA THR A 97 -11.10 28.10 -6.41
C THR A 97 -10.83 28.68 -7.77
N VAL A 98 -11.89 28.90 -8.55
CA VAL A 98 -11.84 29.55 -9.85
C VAL A 98 -12.83 30.72 -9.86
N ASP A 99 -12.31 31.90 -10.16
CA ASP A 99 -13.10 33.11 -10.42
C ASP A 99 -12.96 33.49 -11.90
N ALA A 100 -14.03 34.00 -12.50
CA ALA A 100 -14.04 34.51 -13.88
C ALA A 100 -14.82 35.82 -13.96
N MET A 101 -14.30 36.75 -14.78
CA MET A 101 -14.94 37.98 -15.14
C MET A 101 -14.78 38.20 -16.65
N ASP A 102 -15.85 38.62 -17.33
CA ASP A 102 -15.78 38.95 -18.76
C ASP A 102 -15.15 40.32 -19.02
N GLU A 103 -15.02 40.71 -20.30
CA GLU A 103 -14.51 42.03 -20.69
C GLU A 103 -15.45 43.16 -20.27
N ALA A 104 -16.76 42.90 -20.17
CA ALA A 104 -17.75 43.89 -19.74
C ALA A 104 -17.80 44.11 -18.20
N GLY A 105 -17.13 43.22 -17.44
CA GLY A 105 -17.06 43.27 -15.98
C GLY A 105 -18.14 42.45 -15.28
N ASN A 106 -18.88 41.58 -16.02
CA ASN A 106 -19.81 40.65 -15.37
C ASN A 106 -19.00 39.50 -14.74
N ALA A 107 -19.32 39.20 -13.48
CA ALA A 107 -18.60 38.15 -12.72
C ALA A 107 -19.40 36.85 -12.69
N ALA A 108 -18.71 35.74 -12.85
CA ALA A 108 -19.24 34.40 -12.62
C ALA A 108 -19.53 34.15 -11.15
N VAL A 109 -20.35 33.16 -10.87
CA VAL A 109 -20.40 32.54 -9.54
C VAL A 109 -19.09 31.73 -9.37
N GLN A 110 -18.35 32.01 -8.29
CA GLN A 110 -17.12 31.32 -8.00
C GLN A 110 -17.34 29.80 -7.94
N SER A 111 -16.44 29.03 -8.56
CA SER A 111 -16.36 27.58 -8.40
C SER A 111 -15.26 27.23 -7.40
N SER A 112 -15.50 26.22 -6.57
CA SER A 112 -14.52 25.72 -5.61
C SER A 112 -14.47 24.19 -5.62
N THR A 113 -13.30 23.63 -5.32
CA THR A 113 -13.16 22.21 -5.06
C THR A 113 -13.16 21.93 -3.55
N SER A 114 -13.58 20.73 -3.17
CA SER A 114 -13.24 20.18 -1.86
C SER A 114 -11.74 19.86 -1.83
N GLU A 115 -11.17 19.79 -0.64
CA GLU A 115 -9.81 19.31 -0.44
C GLU A 115 -9.69 17.84 -0.91
N PHE A 116 -8.58 17.50 -1.57
CA PHE A 116 -8.24 16.15 -1.98
C PHE A 116 -6.75 15.89 -1.81
N VAL A 117 -6.40 14.62 -1.68
CA VAL A 117 -5.04 14.15 -1.46
C VAL A 117 -4.62 13.25 -2.62
N ILE A 118 -3.45 13.49 -3.16
CA ILE A 118 -2.73 12.55 -4.02
C ILE A 118 -1.63 11.93 -3.19
N ASP A 119 -1.60 10.64 -3.13
CA ASP A 119 -0.58 9.85 -2.50
C ASP A 119 -0.34 8.58 -3.31
N LYS A 120 0.87 8.46 -3.86
CA LYS A 120 1.33 7.34 -4.69
C LYS A 120 2.49 6.61 -4.02
N THR A 121 2.79 7.01 -2.79
CA THR A 121 3.85 6.42 -1.99
C THR A 121 3.30 5.20 -1.27
N GLU A 122 4.00 4.07 -1.38
CA GLU A 122 3.64 2.84 -0.67
C GLU A 122 4.02 2.96 0.81
N PRO A 123 3.19 2.42 1.74
CA PRO A 123 3.55 2.34 3.15
C PRO A 123 4.84 1.53 3.37
N VAL A 124 5.51 1.81 4.48
CA VAL A 124 6.72 1.11 4.89
C VAL A 124 6.44 0.20 6.07
N ILE A 125 6.80 -1.09 5.92
CA ILE A 125 6.73 -2.09 6.99
C ILE A 125 8.16 -2.53 7.32
N GLU A 126 8.55 -2.41 8.59
CA GLU A 126 9.82 -2.93 9.10
C GLU A 126 9.56 -4.00 10.15
N ILE A 127 10.17 -5.19 9.97
CA ILE A 127 10.16 -6.27 10.96
C ILE A 127 11.56 -6.34 11.58
N SER A 128 11.61 -6.32 12.91
CA SER A 128 12.84 -6.33 13.70
C SER A 128 12.67 -7.19 14.96
N GLY A 129 13.73 -7.29 15.78
CA GLY A 129 13.73 -8.13 16.98
C GLY A 129 13.94 -9.61 16.69
N ILE A 130 13.90 -10.01 15.42
CA ILE A 130 14.22 -11.33 14.90
C ILE A 130 14.78 -11.21 13.48
N GLU A 131 15.65 -12.11 13.07
CA GLU A 131 16.21 -12.12 11.73
C GLU A 131 15.51 -13.17 10.84
N ASN A 132 15.39 -12.87 9.54
CA ASN A 132 14.84 -13.83 8.59
C ASN A 132 15.73 -15.07 8.53
N ASP A 133 15.14 -16.25 8.45
CA ASP A 133 15.75 -17.57 8.42
C ASP A 133 16.62 -17.91 9.67
N SER A 134 16.37 -17.19 10.78
CA SER A 134 17.05 -17.45 12.05
C SER A 134 16.43 -18.63 12.82
N ALA A 135 17.28 -19.34 13.59
CA ALA A 135 16.84 -20.32 14.57
C ALA A 135 17.08 -19.79 15.98
N ASN A 136 16.06 -19.87 16.84
CA ASN A 136 16.03 -19.15 18.11
C ASN A 136 15.65 -20.06 19.29
N ASN A 137 16.45 -20.05 20.35
CA ASN A 137 16.21 -20.85 21.56
C ASN A 137 16.08 -20.00 22.86
N ASP A 138 16.14 -18.66 22.71
CA ASP A 138 16.02 -17.71 23.81
C ASP A 138 14.74 -16.87 23.64
N VAL A 139 14.69 -15.66 24.14
CA VAL A 139 13.57 -14.72 24.01
C VAL A 139 13.29 -14.44 22.53
N VAL A 140 12.03 -14.62 22.12
CA VAL A 140 11.56 -14.37 20.77
C VAL A 140 10.43 -13.35 20.81
N MET A 141 10.73 -12.11 20.47
CA MET A 141 9.80 -10.98 20.54
C MET A 141 9.93 -10.14 19.28
N PRO A 142 9.37 -10.57 18.15
CA PRO A 142 9.36 -9.76 16.94
C PRO A 142 8.69 -8.40 17.16
N VAL A 143 9.14 -7.41 16.42
CA VAL A 143 8.56 -6.06 16.40
C VAL A 143 8.23 -5.71 14.97
N VAL A 144 6.99 -5.30 14.71
CA VAL A 144 6.52 -4.85 13.40
C VAL A 144 6.20 -3.37 13.50
N GLN A 145 6.87 -2.55 12.70
CA GLN A 145 6.60 -1.13 12.58
C GLN A 145 5.93 -0.83 11.25
N PHE A 146 4.84 -0.08 11.29
CA PHE A 146 4.09 0.43 10.15
C PHE A 146 4.23 1.94 10.10
N SER A 147 4.47 2.49 8.92
CA SER A 147 4.59 3.95 8.77
C SER A 147 4.23 4.43 7.38
N ASP A 148 3.41 5.48 7.32
CA ASP A 148 3.05 6.21 6.12
C ASP A 148 2.53 7.61 6.46
N THR A 149 2.62 8.58 5.51
CA THR A 149 2.07 9.93 5.68
C THR A 149 0.55 9.92 5.76
N ASN A 150 -0.10 9.03 5.03
CA ASN A 150 -1.55 8.80 4.99
C ASN A 150 -1.92 7.45 5.59
N TYR A 151 -1.25 7.11 6.69
CA TYR A 151 -1.40 5.87 7.44
C TYR A 151 -2.86 5.56 7.80
N ASN A 152 -3.29 4.31 7.54
CA ASN A 152 -4.64 3.83 7.84
C ASN A 152 -4.59 2.71 8.90
N GLU A 153 -4.76 3.07 10.16
CA GLU A 153 -4.79 2.12 11.28
C GLU A 153 -5.81 0.97 11.09
N GLY A 154 -6.91 1.25 10.39
CA GLY A 154 -7.97 0.27 10.16
C GLY A 154 -7.65 -0.79 9.08
N ALA A 155 -6.54 -0.63 8.35
CA ALA A 155 -6.14 -1.50 7.24
C ALA A 155 -4.78 -2.18 7.44
N VAL A 156 -4.39 -2.36 8.71
CA VAL A 156 -3.20 -3.10 9.10
C VAL A 156 -3.57 -4.52 9.49
N THR A 157 -2.79 -5.49 9.02
CA THR A 157 -2.93 -6.90 9.41
C THR A 157 -1.58 -7.51 9.74
N ILE A 158 -1.56 -8.37 10.76
CA ILE A 158 -0.43 -9.21 11.12
C ILE A 158 -0.94 -10.64 11.18
N GLU A 159 -0.24 -11.56 10.52
CA GLU A 159 -0.53 -12.99 10.56
C GLU A 159 0.72 -13.73 11.00
N LEU A 160 0.58 -14.66 11.93
CA LEU A 160 1.61 -15.57 12.36
C LEU A 160 1.15 -17.00 12.04
N SER A 161 1.94 -17.72 11.25
CA SER A 161 1.66 -19.10 10.85
C SER A 161 2.84 -20.01 11.19
N GLY A 162 2.58 -21.08 11.92
CA GLY A 162 3.53 -22.14 12.18
C GLY A 162 3.43 -23.25 11.12
N ALA A 163 4.57 -23.79 10.69
CA ALA A 163 4.63 -24.84 9.67
C ALA A 163 3.89 -26.13 10.10
N ASN A 164 3.90 -26.45 11.39
CA ASN A 164 3.16 -27.59 11.96
C ASN A 164 1.79 -27.21 12.51
N HIS A 165 1.60 -25.96 12.93
CA HIS A 165 0.41 -25.52 13.65
C HIS A 165 -0.58 -24.71 12.80
N GLY A 166 -0.18 -24.28 11.57
CA GLY A 166 -0.99 -23.37 10.76
C GLY A 166 -1.08 -21.98 11.39
N ILE A 167 -2.17 -21.25 11.15
CA ILE A 167 -2.37 -19.92 11.73
C ILE A 167 -2.48 -20.04 13.26
N VAL A 168 -1.63 -19.33 13.97
CA VAL A 168 -1.57 -19.34 15.43
C VAL A 168 -1.99 -17.99 16.02
N HIS A 169 -2.55 -18.06 17.22
CA HIS A 169 -2.81 -16.85 18.00
C HIS A 169 -1.51 -16.31 18.59
N TYR A 170 -1.39 -15.00 18.64
CA TYR A 170 -0.25 -14.31 19.26
C TYR A 170 -0.74 -13.18 20.16
N ASP A 171 0.04 -12.87 21.18
CA ASP A 171 -0.17 -11.74 22.08
C ASP A 171 0.86 -10.64 21.79
N GLY A 172 0.51 -9.39 22.05
CA GLY A 172 1.39 -8.26 21.88
C GLY A 172 0.70 -6.93 22.15
N VAL A 173 1.42 -5.84 21.93
CA VAL A 173 0.95 -4.49 22.22
C VAL A 173 1.21 -3.56 21.05
N PHE A 174 0.17 -2.84 20.63
CA PHE A 174 0.30 -1.71 19.72
C PHE A 174 0.70 -0.44 20.47
N ALA A 175 1.62 0.31 19.90
CA ALA A 175 2.02 1.66 20.33
C ALA A 175 2.00 2.60 19.13
N GLN A 176 1.35 3.76 19.28
CA GLN A 176 1.27 4.78 18.23
C GLN A 176 2.62 5.48 18.05
N THR A 177 2.95 5.80 16.82
CA THR A 177 4.08 6.63 16.40
C THR A 177 3.57 7.90 15.73
N GLU A 178 4.45 8.77 15.25
CA GLU A 178 4.05 10.03 14.60
C GLU A 178 3.23 9.78 13.32
N ASN A 179 3.66 8.83 12.48
CA ASN A 179 3.04 8.53 11.18
C ASN A 179 2.71 7.03 11.05
N GLY A 180 2.21 6.39 12.10
CA GLY A 180 1.91 4.97 12.08
C GLY A 180 1.83 4.34 13.46
N GLN A 181 2.19 3.07 13.54
CA GLN A 181 2.21 2.32 14.81
C GLN A 181 3.26 1.21 14.80
N THR A 182 3.59 0.76 15.99
CA THR A 182 4.47 -0.39 16.20
C THR A 182 3.71 -1.46 16.96
N PHE A 183 3.78 -2.71 16.50
CA PHE A 183 3.31 -3.88 17.24
C PHE A 183 4.51 -4.63 17.80
N THR A 184 4.56 -4.81 19.13
CA THR A 184 5.58 -5.61 19.80
C THR A 184 4.94 -6.90 20.28
N PHE A 185 5.42 -8.04 19.77
CA PHE A 185 4.97 -9.36 20.23
C PHE A 185 5.40 -9.59 21.67
N SER A 186 4.56 -10.29 22.44
CA SER A 186 5.00 -10.92 23.68
C SER A 186 5.98 -12.05 23.38
N ASP A 187 6.87 -12.38 24.33
CA ASP A 187 7.72 -13.55 24.17
C ASP A 187 6.88 -14.81 23.93
N PHE A 188 7.30 -15.65 23.01
CA PHE A 188 6.65 -16.93 22.76
C PHE A 188 6.71 -17.80 24.01
N ALA A 189 5.66 -18.54 24.31
CA ALA A 189 5.60 -19.38 25.50
C ALA A 189 6.76 -20.40 25.54
N HIS A 190 7.32 -20.65 26.72
CA HIS A 190 8.37 -21.63 26.92
C HIS A 190 7.79 -23.03 27.11
N GLU A 191 7.12 -23.53 26.07
CA GLU A 191 6.47 -24.84 26.03
C GLU A 191 6.90 -25.58 24.77
N GLN A 192 7.01 -26.90 24.83
CA GLN A 192 7.53 -27.70 23.72
C GLN A 192 6.65 -27.66 22.46
N ASP A 193 5.37 -27.50 22.64
CA ASP A 193 4.37 -27.37 21.57
C ASP A 193 4.39 -25.99 20.87
N VAL A 194 5.23 -25.08 21.35
CA VAL A 194 5.48 -23.78 20.70
C VAL A 194 6.71 -23.81 19.78
N ASP A 195 7.54 -24.86 19.89
CA ASP A 195 8.65 -25.02 18.95
C ASP A 195 8.11 -25.33 17.55
N ASP A 196 8.39 -24.42 16.58
CA ASP A 196 7.95 -24.55 15.19
C ASP A 196 8.80 -23.64 14.28
N ILE A 197 8.60 -23.75 12.96
CA ILE A 197 9.05 -22.77 11.98
C ILE A 197 7.88 -21.83 11.70
N TYR A 198 8.05 -20.57 12.05
CA TYR A 198 7.03 -19.54 11.91
C TYR A 198 7.26 -18.66 10.70
N THR A 199 6.18 -18.30 10.02
CA THR A 199 6.13 -17.22 9.05
C THR A 199 5.29 -16.09 9.64
N LEU A 200 5.92 -14.92 9.79
CA LEU A 200 5.27 -13.68 10.21
C LEU A 200 5.06 -12.83 8.97
N THR A 201 3.80 -12.53 8.65
CA THR A 201 3.40 -11.68 7.53
C THR A 201 2.66 -10.46 8.05
N ALA A 202 3.11 -9.29 7.64
CA ALA A 202 2.48 -8.01 7.95
C ALA A 202 2.05 -7.31 6.65
N ARG A 203 0.85 -6.70 6.65
CA ARG A 203 0.30 -5.95 5.53
C ARG A 203 -0.25 -4.64 6.02
N GLU A 204 -0.12 -3.63 5.18
CA GLU A 204 -0.69 -2.30 5.36
C GLU A 204 -1.25 -1.79 4.04
N THR A 205 -2.42 -1.14 4.11
CA THR A 205 -3.01 -0.37 3.01
C THR A 205 -3.29 1.03 3.52
N ASP A 206 -2.70 2.06 2.91
CA ASP A 206 -2.91 3.45 3.29
C ASP A 206 -4.30 3.97 2.91
N PHE A 207 -4.59 5.25 3.19
CA PHE A 207 -5.87 5.86 2.81
C PHE A 207 -6.01 6.04 1.29
N ALA A 208 -4.92 6.13 0.53
CA ALA A 208 -4.95 6.24 -0.92
C ALA A 208 -5.08 4.89 -1.63
N GLY A 209 -4.93 3.78 -0.90
CA GLY A 209 -5.05 2.42 -1.40
C GLY A 209 -3.71 1.83 -1.89
N ASN A 210 -2.56 2.45 -1.56
CA ASN A 210 -1.27 1.83 -1.81
C ASN A 210 -1.05 0.73 -0.75
N GLU A 211 -0.44 -0.39 -1.17
CA GLU A 211 -0.33 -1.60 -0.35
C GLU A 211 1.11 -2.06 -0.23
N THR A 212 1.51 -2.46 0.98
CA THR A 212 2.79 -3.13 1.23
C THR A 212 2.56 -4.39 2.04
N GLU A 213 3.29 -5.44 1.68
CA GLU A 213 3.39 -6.70 2.42
C GLU A 213 4.86 -7.00 2.72
N GLN A 214 5.14 -7.36 3.96
CA GLN A 214 6.45 -7.83 4.41
C GLN A 214 6.29 -9.16 5.14
N SER A 215 7.17 -10.13 4.83
CA SER A 215 7.15 -11.44 5.46
C SER A 215 8.56 -11.89 5.82
N ILE A 216 8.68 -12.54 6.98
CA ILE A 216 9.91 -13.22 7.43
C ILE A 216 9.58 -14.62 7.94
N THR A 217 10.57 -15.51 7.85
CA THR A 217 10.51 -16.85 8.40
C THR A 217 11.57 -17.00 9.49
N PHE A 218 11.24 -17.63 10.60
CA PHE A 218 12.15 -17.93 11.69
C PHE A 218 11.69 -19.19 12.43
N SER A 219 12.57 -19.82 13.19
CA SER A 219 12.15 -20.94 14.03
C SER A 219 12.32 -20.63 15.50
N VAL A 220 11.46 -21.26 16.31
CA VAL A 220 11.58 -21.36 17.78
C VAL A 220 11.97 -22.80 18.08
N ASN A 221 13.14 -22.99 18.71
CA ASN A 221 13.79 -24.29 18.93
C ASN A 221 14.29 -24.41 20.38
N ARG A 222 13.41 -24.23 21.37
CA ARG A 222 13.83 -24.23 22.78
C ARG A 222 14.02 -25.63 23.36
N PHE A 223 13.34 -26.61 22.75
CA PHE A 223 13.34 -28.00 23.20
C PHE A 223 14.02 -28.96 22.23
N GLY A 224 14.74 -28.43 21.23
CA GLY A 224 15.50 -29.20 20.25
C GLY A 224 15.16 -28.91 18.82
N SER A 225 15.38 -29.89 17.94
CA SER A 225 15.08 -29.73 16.51
C SER A 225 13.58 -29.64 16.26
N VAL A 226 13.22 -28.75 15.35
CA VAL A 226 11.88 -28.71 14.75
C VAL A 226 11.90 -29.51 13.47
N TYR A 227 10.91 -30.39 13.31
CA TYR A 227 10.71 -31.21 12.14
C TYR A 227 9.45 -30.79 11.41
N VAL A 228 9.56 -30.55 10.10
CA VAL A 228 8.42 -30.20 9.24
C VAL A 228 8.33 -31.19 8.08
N LEU A 229 7.17 -31.82 7.93
CA LEU A 229 6.84 -32.62 6.76
C LEU A 229 6.32 -31.71 5.63
N ASP A 230 6.69 -32.03 4.40
CA ASP A 230 6.10 -31.38 3.23
C ASP A 230 4.56 -31.48 3.22
N ASP A 231 3.89 -30.42 2.80
CA ASP A 231 2.41 -30.34 2.85
C ASP A 231 1.73 -31.46 2.06
N SER A 232 2.32 -31.93 0.97
CA SER A 232 1.81 -33.05 0.20
C SER A 232 1.74 -34.35 1.02
N LEU A 233 2.57 -34.48 2.04
CA LEU A 233 2.58 -35.62 2.97
C LEU A 233 1.53 -35.47 4.06
N LYS A 234 1.29 -34.24 4.53
CA LYS A 234 0.21 -33.94 5.49
C LYS A 234 -1.16 -34.27 4.91
N GLU A 235 -1.38 -33.99 3.61
CA GLU A 235 -2.64 -34.27 2.91
C GLU A 235 -2.98 -35.77 2.81
N ILE A 236 -1.98 -36.65 2.83
CA ILE A 236 -2.17 -38.09 2.69
C ILE A 236 -2.09 -38.86 4.01
N GLU A 237 -1.88 -38.15 5.12
CA GLU A 237 -1.85 -38.79 6.45
C GLU A 237 -3.14 -39.55 6.71
N GLY A 238 -3.02 -40.80 7.17
CA GLY A 238 -4.16 -41.67 7.43
C GLY A 238 -4.90 -42.22 6.20
N THR A 239 -4.37 -41.93 5.00
CA THR A 239 -5.00 -42.39 3.74
C THR A 239 -4.24 -43.57 3.12
N TYR A 240 -4.87 -44.22 2.09
CA TYR A 240 -4.23 -45.27 1.28
C TYR A 240 -3.86 -44.72 -0.09
N ILE A 241 -2.57 -44.79 -0.46
CA ILE A 241 -2.07 -44.32 -1.75
C ILE A 241 -1.69 -45.50 -2.65
N LYS A 242 -1.86 -45.35 -3.96
CA LYS A 242 -1.55 -46.39 -4.98
C LYS A 242 -0.20 -46.18 -5.67
N LYS A 243 0.42 -45.01 -5.51
CA LYS A 243 1.65 -44.65 -6.18
C LYS A 243 2.74 -44.40 -5.14
N PRO A 244 4.02 -44.69 -5.45
CA PRO A 244 5.13 -44.22 -4.64
C PRO A 244 5.09 -42.69 -4.53
N ILE A 245 5.54 -42.16 -3.39
CA ILE A 245 5.72 -40.75 -3.11
C ILE A 245 7.11 -40.54 -2.57
N ASP A 246 7.66 -39.37 -2.81
CA ASP A 246 8.86 -38.89 -2.14
C ASP A 246 8.46 -38.27 -0.82
N VAL A 247 9.17 -38.62 0.25
CA VAL A 247 8.98 -38.06 1.58
C VAL A 247 10.05 -37.02 1.81
N VAL A 248 9.65 -35.75 1.99
CA VAL A 248 10.53 -34.65 2.34
C VAL A 248 10.26 -34.26 3.79
N LEU A 249 11.32 -34.30 4.60
CA LEU A 249 11.33 -33.88 5.99
C LEU A 249 12.41 -32.81 6.14
N THR A 250 12.03 -31.64 6.62
CA THR A 250 12.95 -30.57 7.00
C THR A 250 13.21 -30.60 8.48
N GLU A 251 14.48 -30.56 8.88
CA GLU A 251 14.91 -30.39 10.27
C GLU A 251 15.62 -29.06 10.44
N THR A 252 15.19 -28.28 11.44
CA THR A 252 15.79 -26.99 11.80
C THR A 252 16.20 -27.00 13.26
N ASN A 253 17.42 -26.53 13.55
CA ASN A 253 17.94 -26.39 14.92
C ASN A 253 18.85 -25.15 15.02
N VAL A 254 19.00 -24.63 16.24
CA VAL A 254 19.94 -23.54 16.57
C VAL A 254 21.38 -24.01 16.43
N ASP A 255 21.66 -25.25 16.87
CA ASP A 255 22.98 -25.86 16.75
C ASP A 255 23.15 -26.58 15.40
N SER A 256 24.40 -26.70 14.93
CA SER A 256 24.71 -27.49 13.74
C SER A 256 24.28 -28.94 13.93
N LEU A 257 23.59 -29.48 12.93
CA LEU A 257 23.15 -30.87 12.95
C LEU A 257 24.32 -31.86 12.89
N SER A 258 24.27 -32.89 13.73
CA SER A 258 25.25 -34.00 13.69
C SER A 258 24.77 -35.06 12.70
N MET A 259 25.25 -34.97 11.47
CA MET A 259 24.88 -35.87 10.38
C MET A 259 25.09 -37.35 10.71
N ASP A 260 26.11 -37.68 11.53
CA ASP A 260 26.42 -39.06 11.94
C ASP A 260 25.36 -39.68 12.86
N THR A 261 24.46 -38.88 13.41
CA THR A 261 23.41 -39.32 14.35
C THR A 261 22.03 -39.46 13.71
N ILE A 262 21.89 -39.08 12.44
CA ILE A 262 20.60 -39.15 11.73
C ILE A 262 20.24 -40.63 11.53
N LYS A 263 19.07 -41.02 12.00
CA LYS A 263 18.51 -42.36 11.83
C LYS A 263 17.07 -42.27 11.32
N ILE A 264 16.82 -42.75 10.13
CA ILE A 264 15.50 -42.83 9.53
C ILE A 264 15.01 -44.29 9.54
N THR A 265 13.81 -44.50 10.03
CA THR A 265 13.17 -45.79 10.12
C THR A 265 11.78 -45.72 9.51
N VAL A 266 11.41 -46.67 8.66
CA VAL A 266 10.03 -46.83 8.16
C VAL A 266 9.45 -48.13 8.69
N SER A 267 8.15 -48.17 8.92
CA SER A 267 7.43 -49.40 9.25
C SER A 267 6.77 -49.99 8.00
N ALA A 268 7.09 -51.21 7.67
CA ALA A 268 6.49 -51.94 6.59
C ALA A 268 5.81 -53.22 7.13
N ASN A 269 4.49 -53.34 7.02
CA ASN A 269 3.71 -54.44 7.58
C ASN A 269 3.87 -54.64 9.11
N GLY A 270 4.11 -53.54 9.84
CA GLY A 270 4.32 -53.55 11.28
C GLY A 270 5.78 -53.85 11.72
N GLU A 271 6.70 -54.12 10.79
CA GLU A 271 8.09 -54.34 11.07
C GLU A 271 8.95 -53.11 10.74
N PRO A 272 9.80 -52.63 11.67
CA PRO A 272 10.67 -51.49 11.44
C PRO A 272 11.83 -51.86 10.48
N LYS A 273 12.04 -51.00 9.47
CA LYS A 273 13.20 -51.08 8.56
C LYS A 273 14.02 -49.81 8.69
N ASN A 274 15.29 -49.92 9.01
CA ASN A 274 16.20 -48.80 8.95
C ASN A 274 16.54 -48.47 7.48
N LEU A 275 16.53 -47.19 7.14
CA LEU A 275 16.95 -46.69 5.83
C LEU A 275 18.41 -46.31 5.85
N SER A 276 19.07 -46.36 4.69
CA SER A 276 20.48 -46.05 4.47
C SER A 276 20.63 -44.82 3.60
N GLU A 277 21.46 -43.87 4.02
CA GLU A 277 21.81 -42.69 3.24
C GLU A 277 22.49 -43.09 1.91
N GLY A 278 22.19 -42.31 0.86
CA GLY A 278 22.71 -42.55 -0.50
C GLY A 278 22.03 -43.68 -1.25
N THR A 279 21.25 -44.56 -0.56
CA THR A 279 20.48 -45.66 -1.17
C THR A 279 18.99 -45.46 -1.03
N ASP A 280 18.52 -45.20 0.18
CA ASP A 280 17.10 -45.07 0.50
C ASP A 280 16.69 -43.61 0.66
N TYR A 281 17.60 -42.70 1.03
CA TYR A 281 17.36 -41.26 1.19
C TYR A 281 18.62 -40.45 0.89
N THR A 282 18.48 -39.16 0.71
CA THR A 282 19.56 -38.16 0.59
C THR A 282 19.31 -37.01 1.55
N ILE A 283 20.41 -36.43 2.06
CA ILE A 283 20.37 -35.25 2.93
C ILE A 283 20.94 -34.08 2.14
N THR A 284 20.24 -32.94 2.17
CA THR A 284 20.71 -31.67 1.63
C THR A 284 20.62 -30.62 2.73
N SER A 285 21.69 -29.81 2.88
CA SER A 285 21.64 -28.61 3.72
C SER A 285 21.14 -27.43 2.88
N VAL A 286 20.26 -26.64 3.44
CA VAL A 286 19.76 -25.39 2.87
C VAL A 286 20.40 -24.23 3.60
#